data_8d88b6980e1bad9d5154593550cd041e
#
_entry.id   8d88b6980e1bad9d5154593550cd041e
#
_cell.length_a   1.000
_cell.length_b   1.000
_cell.length_c   1.000
_cell.angle_alpha   90.00
_cell.angle_beta   90.00
_cell.angle_gamma   90.00
#
_symmetry.space_group_name_H-M   'P 1'
#
loop_
_entity.id
_entity.type
_entity.pdbx_description
1 polymer ?
#
loop_
_entity_poly.entity_id
_entity_poly.type
_entity_poly.pdbx_seq_one_letter_code
_entity_poly.pdbx_strand_id
1 'polypeptide(L)'
;EVLPDPAKTIAQIYAGGLGMPDRDYYPKPEPRFVEARAKYLQHVAKMFELAGVPAAQAKKYADTVFAFEKRLAEASLDNVQLRDPKLQDNATAFVDLSKLAPEFDWAAYFDAAHMPRDAVNVTQPKFLRQVDKELATTPLPQWKAYLQWHVLNAAADSLSQPFVEENFAFNGKFLTGATQIKPRWKRCAEATDQQLGEALGQKYVEKYFPPEAKARMQEM
;
A
#
# COMPACT_ATOMS: atom_id res chain seq x y z
N GLU A 1 2.58 8.43 -17.34
CA GLU A 1 2.17 9.31 -18.47
C GLU A 1 1.72 10.65 -17.91
N VAL A 2 1.97 11.73 -18.64
CA VAL A 2 1.44 13.06 -18.34
C VAL A 2 0.13 13.21 -19.11
N LEU A 3 -0.98 13.53 -18.44
CA LEU A 3 -2.30 13.60 -19.10
C LEU A 3 -2.33 14.47 -20.39
N PRO A 4 -1.66 15.65 -20.45
CA PRO A 4 -1.63 16.44 -21.66
C PRO A 4 -0.60 15.97 -22.71
N ASP A 5 0.32 15.05 -22.36
CA ASP A 5 1.37 14.58 -23.28
C ASP A 5 1.74 13.13 -22.97
N PRO A 6 1.12 12.17 -23.67
CA PRO A 6 1.33 10.73 -23.40
C PRO A 6 2.74 10.22 -23.77
N ALA A 7 3.54 11.02 -24.49
CA ALA A 7 4.93 10.69 -24.80
C ALA A 7 5.88 10.96 -23.63
N LYS A 8 5.43 11.70 -22.62
CA LYS A 8 6.22 11.98 -21.41
C LYS A 8 5.84 11.07 -20.27
N THR A 9 6.85 10.62 -19.54
CA THR A 9 6.70 9.93 -18.26
C THR A 9 7.08 10.87 -17.13
N ILE A 10 6.36 10.79 -16.00
CA ILE A 10 6.60 11.58 -14.81
C ILE A 10 6.49 10.66 -13.59
N ALA A 11 7.34 10.87 -12.59
CA ALA A 11 7.22 10.18 -11.32
C ALA A 11 5.91 10.57 -10.63
N GLN A 12 5.27 9.61 -9.95
CA GLN A 12 4.00 9.85 -9.27
C GLN A 12 4.12 9.52 -7.78
N ILE A 13 3.56 10.41 -6.95
CA ILE A 13 3.42 10.21 -5.50
C ILE A 13 1.96 9.88 -5.22
N TYR A 14 1.70 8.63 -4.84
CA TYR A 14 0.36 8.14 -4.51
C TYR A 14 0.06 8.20 -3.02
N ALA A 15 -1.22 8.29 -2.66
CA ALA A 15 -1.66 8.01 -1.31
C ALA A 15 -1.58 6.50 -1.03
N GLY A 16 -1.25 6.14 0.21
CA GLY A 16 -1.11 4.75 0.63
C GLY A 16 -1.06 4.63 2.15
N GLY A 17 -0.57 3.48 2.64
CA GLY A 17 -0.34 3.28 4.06
C GLY A 17 -1.62 3.00 4.87
N LEU A 18 -2.64 2.42 4.26
CA LEU A 18 -3.84 1.91 4.92
C LEU A 18 -3.79 0.39 4.98
N GLY A 19 -4.17 -0.18 6.10
CA GLY A 19 -4.23 -1.64 6.27
C GLY A 19 -5.58 -2.24 5.87
N MET A 20 -6.66 -1.44 5.78
CA MET A 20 -7.95 -1.84 5.24
C MET A 20 -8.08 -1.45 3.76
N PRO A 21 -9.01 -2.05 3.00
CA PRO A 21 -9.05 -1.94 1.53
C PRO A 21 -9.13 -0.52 0.96
N ASP A 22 -9.83 0.39 1.63
CA ASP A 22 -9.93 1.79 1.22
C ASP A 22 -10.25 2.71 2.40
N ARG A 23 -10.24 4.03 2.13
CA ARG A 23 -10.48 5.06 3.14
C ARG A 23 -11.85 4.94 3.82
N ASP A 24 -12.88 4.44 3.13
CA ASP A 24 -14.26 4.41 3.61
C ASP A 24 -14.42 3.51 4.84
N TYR A 25 -13.56 2.52 4.98
CA TYR A 25 -13.54 1.64 6.14
C TYR A 25 -13.25 2.39 7.47
N TYR A 26 -12.61 3.55 7.41
CA TYR A 26 -12.21 4.30 8.62
C TYR A 26 -13.30 5.26 9.14
N PRO A 27 -13.90 6.16 8.32
CA PRO A 27 -14.86 7.15 8.83
C PRO A 27 -16.31 6.69 8.77
N LYS A 28 -16.69 5.78 7.85
CA LYS A 28 -18.11 5.52 7.57
C LYS A 28 -18.82 4.81 8.72
N PRO A 29 -20.07 5.27 9.09
CA PRO A 29 -20.80 4.76 10.24
C PRO A 29 -21.62 3.50 9.97
N GLU A 30 -21.76 3.04 8.73
CA GLU A 30 -22.58 1.88 8.38
C GLU A 30 -22.09 0.61 9.08
N PRO A 31 -23.00 -0.29 9.48
CA PRO A 31 -22.71 -1.47 10.33
C PRO A 31 -21.54 -2.32 9.81
N ARG A 32 -21.45 -2.52 8.48
CA ARG A 32 -20.36 -3.28 7.85
C ARG A 32 -18.98 -2.69 8.13
N PHE A 33 -18.86 -1.35 8.10
CA PHE A 33 -17.59 -0.68 8.37
C PHE A 33 -17.26 -0.65 9.86
N VAL A 34 -18.29 -0.54 10.72
CA VAL A 34 -18.11 -0.63 12.18
C VAL A 34 -17.59 -2.01 12.56
N GLU A 35 -18.19 -3.08 12.01
CA GLU A 35 -17.72 -4.45 12.22
C GLU A 35 -16.30 -4.65 11.69
N ALA A 36 -16.01 -4.16 10.47
CA ALA A 36 -14.68 -4.26 9.87
C ALA A 36 -13.60 -3.61 10.75
N ARG A 37 -13.86 -2.42 11.32
CA ARG A 37 -12.94 -1.75 12.24
C ARG A 37 -12.70 -2.57 13.51
N ALA A 38 -13.75 -3.13 14.09
CA ALA A 38 -13.63 -3.95 15.29
C ALA A 38 -12.77 -5.19 15.03
N LYS A 39 -12.99 -5.88 13.90
CA LYS A 39 -12.19 -7.05 13.49
C LYS A 39 -10.76 -6.67 13.09
N TYR A 40 -10.59 -5.52 12.45
CA TYR A 40 -9.27 -5.01 12.09
C TYR A 40 -8.40 -4.76 13.34
N LEU A 41 -8.94 -4.09 14.35
CA LEU A 41 -8.23 -3.87 15.62
C LEU A 41 -7.83 -5.18 16.29
N GLN A 42 -8.71 -6.20 16.28
CA GLN A 42 -8.39 -7.53 16.78
C GLN A 42 -7.28 -8.20 15.97
N HIS A 43 -7.36 -8.12 14.66
CA HIS A 43 -6.37 -8.66 13.74
C HIS A 43 -4.99 -8.04 13.95
N VAL A 44 -4.88 -6.72 13.98
CA VAL A 44 -3.63 -6.00 14.22
C VAL A 44 -3.02 -6.41 15.57
N ALA A 45 -3.83 -6.42 16.64
CA ALA A 45 -3.37 -6.84 17.97
C ALA A 45 -2.87 -8.29 17.93
N LYS A 46 -3.60 -9.20 17.29
CA LYS A 46 -3.22 -10.62 17.19
C LYS A 46 -1.92 -10.82 16.43
N MET A 47 -1.72 -10.08 15.34
CA MET A 47 -0.47 -10.14 14.58
C MET A 47 0.73 -9.67 15.41
N PHE A 48 0.58 -8.62 16.21
CA PHE A 48 1.62 -8.20 17.16
C PHE A 48 1.87 -9.23 18.27
N GLU A 49 0.84 -9.87 18.79
CA GLU A 49 1.00 -10.97 19.77
C GLU A 49 1.79 -12.13 19.19
N LEU A 50 1.49 -12.54 17.97
CA LEU A 50 2.23 -13.57 17.25
C LEU A 50 3.71 -13.18 17.02
N ALA A 51 3.98 -11.89 16.90
CA ALA A 51 5.34 -11.35 16.84
C ALA A 51 6.04 -11.23 18.20
N GLY A 52 5.40 -11.71 19.29
CA GLY A 52 5.98 -11.73 20.63
C GLY A 52 5.71 -10.47 21.47
N VAL A 53 4.84 -9.57 21.02
CA VAL A 53 4.44 -8.39 21.80
C VAL A 53 3.42 -8.81 22.86
N PRO A 54 3.60 -8.43 24.16
CA PRO A 54 2.60 -8.73 25.20
C PRO A 54 1.21 -8.19 24.84
N ALA A 55 0.15 -8.95 25.12
CA ALA A 55 -1.23 -8.66 24.70
C ALA A 55 -1.71 -7.25 25.03
N ALA A 56 -1.41 -6.75 26.25
CA ALA A 56 -1.77 -5.39 26.65
C ALA A 56 -1.09 -4.31 25.79
N GLN A 57 0.15 -4.56 25.35
CA GLN A 57 0.89 -3.65 24.46
C GLN A 57 0.46 -3.81 23.01
N ALA A 58 0.19 -5.03 22.57
CA ALA A 58 -0.33 -5.32 21.23
C ALA A 58 -1.65 -4.58 20.96
N LYS A 59 -2.55 -4.55 21.94
CA LYS A 59 -3.78 -3.77 21.87
C LYS A 59 -3.51 -2.27 21.73
N LYS A 60 -2.57 -1.72 22.51
CA LYS A 60 -2.20 -0.30 22.38
C LYS A 60 -1.59 0.00 21.01
N TYR A 61 -0.82 -0.92 20.45
CA TYR A 61 -0.27 -0.77 19.11
C TYR A 61 -1.38 -0.79 18.04
N ALA A 62 -2.36 -1.69 18.18
CA ALA A 62 -3.50 -1.71 17.27
C ALA A 62 -4.30 -0.40 17.28
N ASP A 63 -4.59 0.13 18.49
CA ASP A 63 -5.26 1.42 18.64
C ASP A 63 -4.44 2.57 18.00
N THR A 64 -3.12 2.55 18.19
CA THR A 64 -2.19 3.54 17.61
C THR A 64 -2.17 3.47 16.09
N VAL A 65 -2.03 2.26 15.53
CA VAL A 65 -2.03 2.01 14.08
C VAL A 65 -3.34 2.50 13.47
N PHE A 66 -4.47 2.09 14.04
CA PHE A 66 -5.78 2.49 13.54
C PHE A 66 -5.99 4.01 13.58
N ALA A 67 -5.59 4.66 14.67
CA ALA A 67 -5.71 6.11 14.79
C ALA A 67 -4.83 6.84 13.76
N PHE A 68 -3.62 6.34 13.49
CA PHE A 68 -2.71 6.87 12.47
C PHE A 68 -3.32 6.72 11.07
N GLU A 69 -3.71 5.50 10.70
CA GLU A 69 -4.32 5.21 9.39
C GLU A 69 -5.62 5.98 9.17
N LYS A 70 -6.43 6.17 10.21
CA LYS A 70 -7.65 6.97 10.12
C LYS A 70 -7.37 8.42 9.70
N ARG A 71 -6.33 9.05 10.24
CA ARG A 71 -5.93 10.41 9.84
C ARG A 71 -5.47 10.46 8.38
N LEU A 72 -4.75 9.45 7.91
CA LEU A 72 -4.38 9.32 6.50
C LEU A 72 -5.61 9.11 5.60
N ALA A 73 -6.52 8.24 6.01
CA ALA A 73 -7.75 7.95 5.29
C ALA A 73 -8.65 9.19 5.14
N GLU A 74 -8.79 10.01 6.18
CA GLU A 74 -9.55 11.25 6.16
C GLU A 74 -8.97 12.32 5.22
N ALA A 75 -7.68 12.22 4.95
CA ALA A 75 -6.98 13.08 3.98
C ALA A 75 -6.98 12.54 2.55
N SER A 76 -7.32 11.26 2.36
CA SER A 76 -7.34 10.60 1.05
C SER A 76 -8.63 10.90 0.27
N LEU A 77 -8.57 10.83 -1.06
CA LEU A 77 -9.73 10.86 -1.93
C LEU A 77 -10.59 9.59 -1.74
N ASP A 78 -11.90 9.72 -1.89
CA ASP A 78 -12.80 8.58 -1.90
C ASP A 78 -12.82 7.85 -3.26
N ASN A 79 -13.46 6.67 -3.30
CA ASN A 79 -13.49 5.83 -4.50
C ASN A 79 -14.23 6.48 -5.69
N VAL A 80 -15.09 7.46 -5.47
CA VAL A 80 -15.76 8.22 -6.53
C VAL A 80 -14.80 9.27 -7.09
N GLN A 81 -14.14 10.01 -6.19
CA GLN A 81 -13.16 11.05 -6.54
C GLN A 81 -11.95 10.45 -7.27
N LEU A 82 -11.51 9.25 -6.89
CA LEU A 82 -10.41 8.53 -7.56
C LEU A 82 -10.70 8.14 -9.02
N ARG A 83 -11.97 8.22 -9.46
CA ARG A 83 -12.34 7.98 -10.87
C ARG A 83 -12.19 9.21 -11.76
N ASP A 84 -12.02 10.39 -11.16
CA ASP A 84 -11.78 11.63 -11.91
C ASP A 84 -10.27 11.84 -12.09
N PRO A 85 -9.72 11.68 -13.31
CA PRO A 85 -8.30 11.86 -13.55
C PRO A 85 -7.83 13.30 -13.25
N LYS A 86 -8.70 14.29 -13.39
CA LYS A 86 -8.36 15.70 -13.14
C LYS A 86 -8.05 15.98 -11.68
N LEU A 87 -8.67 15.25 -10.76
CA LEU A 87 -8.37 15.37 -9.32
C LEU A 87 -7.00 14.81 -8.96
N GLN A 88 -6.47 13.91 -9.79
CA GLN A 88 -5.20 13.25 -9.58
C GLN A 88 -4.05 13.84 -10.45
N ASP A 89 -4.34 14.83 -11.27
CA ASP A 89 -3.34 15.50 -12.11
C ASP A 89 -2.86 16.79 -11.42
N ASN A 90 -1.83 16.66 -10.60
CA ASN A 90 -1.25 17.74 -9.81
C ASN A 90 0.27 17.78 -10.01
N ALA A 91 0.70 18.08 -11.24
CA ALA A 91 2.11 18.22 -11.56
C ALA A 91 2.75 19.31 -10.68
N THR A 92 3.76 18.95 -9.94
CA THR A 92 4.44 19.76 -8.94
C THR A 92 5.93 19.79 -9.27
N ALA A 93 6.52 20.97 -9.43
CA ALA A 93 7.96 21.08 -9.61
C ALA A 93 8.71 20.58 -8.37
N PHE A 94 9.88 19.96 -8.53
CA PHE A 94 10.67 19.44 -7.42
C PHE A 94 10.88 20.49 -6.33
N VAL A 95 11.19 21.74 -6.71
CA VAL A 95 11.42 22.86 -5.78
C VAL A 95 10.18 23.24 -4.96
N ASP A 96 8.99 22.88 -5.41
CA ASP A 96 7.73 23.17 -4.73
C ASP A 96 7.28 22.05 -3.79
N LEU A 97 7.91 20.86 -3.86
CA LEU A 97 7.63 19.77 -2.93
C LEU A 97 7.88 20.15 -1.48
N SER A 98 8.95 20.89 -1.21
CA SER A 98 9.25 21.40 0.15
C SER A 98 8.25 22.43 0.65
N LYS A 99 7.46 23.07 -0.23
CA LYS A 99 6.34 23.93 0.19
C LYS A 99 5.11 23.12 0.54
N LEU A 100 4.96 21.95 -0.10
CA LEU A 100 3.83 21.06 0.11
C LEU A 100 4.03 20.16 1.35
N ALA A 101 5.25 19.69 1.56
CA ALA A 101 5.65 18.82 2.66
C ALA A 101 7.09 19.17 3.10
N PRO A 102 7.25 20.20 3.97
CA PRO A 102 8.55 20.72 4.40
C PRO A 102 9.34 19.79 5.34
N GLU A 103 8.64 18.92 6.09
CA GLU A 103 9.26 18.01 7.05
C GLU A 103 9.94 16.79 6.40
N PHE A 104 9.69 16.58 5.09
CA PHE A 104 10.26 15.47 4.36
C PHE A 104 11.49 15.91 3.55
N ASP A 105 12.63 15.21 3.73
CA ASP A 105 13.86 15.48 2.98
C ASP A 105 13.76 14.92 1.54
N TRP A 106 13.13 15.70 0.68
CA TRP A 106 12.95 15.37 -0.73
C TRP A 106 14.27 15.17 -1.47
N ALA A 107 15.30 15.97 -1.13
CA ALA A 107 16.59 15.88 -1.79
C ALA A 107 17.26 14.54 -1.50
N ALA A 108 17.36 14.18 -0.22
CA ALA A 108 17.92 12.89 0.19
C ALA A 108 17.13 11.70 -0.37
N TYR A 109 15.79 11.80 -0.43
CA TYR A 109 14.95 10.73 -0.99
C TYR A 109 15.21 10.53 -2.49
N PHE A 110 15.22 11.61 -3.28
CA PHE A 110 15.43 11.51 -4.74
C PHE A 110 16.85 11.02 -5.06
N ASP A 111 17.86 11.48 -4.31
CA ASP A 111 19.23 11.00 -4.48
C ASP A 111 19.36 9.51 -4.16
N ALA A 112 18.77 9.04 -3.05
CA ALA A 112 18.78 7.63 -2.67
C ALA A 112 18.00 6.74 -3.66
N ALA A 113 16.95 7.27 -4.26
CA ALA A 113 16.16 6.58 -5.28
C ALA A 113 16.75 6.68 -6.69
N HIS A 114 17.87 7.40 -6.87
CA HIS A 114 18.49 7.69 -8.18
C HIS A 114 17.50 8.31 -9.18
N MET A 115 16.59 9.15 -8.70
CA MET A 115 15.56 9.81 -9.49
C MET A 115 16.00 11.23 -9.91
N PRO A 116 15.67 11.65 -11.13
CA PRO A 116 15.89 13.03 -11.55
C PRO A 116 15.02 13.99 -10.72
N ARG A 117 15.57 15.18 -10.41
CA ARG A 117 14.86 16.22 -9.63
C ARG A 117 13.97 17.09 -10.56
N ASP A 118 13.18 16.41 -11.38
CA ASP A 118 12.19 17.02 -12.27
C ASP A 118 10.86 17.24 -11.55
N ALA A 119 9.83 17.63 -12.32
CA ALA A 119 8.48 17.67 -11.81
C ALA A 119 7.97 16.25 -11.49
N VAL A 120 7.13 16.15 -10.48
CA VAL A 120 6.41 14.93 -10.10
C VAL A 120 4.91 15.19 -10.08
N ASN A 121 4.11 14.18 -10.31
CA ASN A 121 2.67 14.29 -10.09
C ASN A 121 2.33 13.86 -8.66
N VAL A 122 1.85 14.78 -7.83
CA VAL A 122 1.32 14.49 -6.49
C VAL A 122 -0.16 14.19 -6.61
N THR A 123 -0.53 12.90 -6.75
CA THR A 123 -1.92 12.52 -7.03
C THR A 123 -2.92 13.01 -6.01
N GLN A 124 -2.51 13.20 -4.76
CA GLN A 124 -3.37 13.66 -3.66
C GLN A 124 -2.63 14.66 -2.76
N PRO A 125 -2.56 15.95 -3.11
CA PRO A 125 -1.82 16.96 -2.32
C PRO A 125 -2.28 17.08 -0.86
N LYS A 126 -3.57 16.89 -0.59
CA LYS A 126 -4.11 16.89 0.78
C LYS A 126 -3.55 15.75 1.62
N PHE A 127 -3.43 14.55 1.02
CA PHE A 127 -2.82 13.39 1.67
C PHE A 127 -1.35 13.65 2.01
N LEU A 128 -0.59 14.19 1.06
CA LEU A 128 0.83 14.49 1.29
C LEU A 128 1.05 15.50 2.42
N ARG A 129 0.21 16.55 2.49
CA ARG A 129 0.23 17.49 3.64
C ARG A 129 -0.11 16.82 4.97
N GLN A 130 -0.99 15.81 4.95
CA GLN A 130 -1.27 15.05 6.18
C GLN A 130 -0.09 14.20 6.60
N VAL A 131 0.61 13.55 5.66
CA VAL A 131 1.85 12.82 5.95
C VAL A 131 2.90 13.76 6.56
N ASP A 132 3.09 14.94 5.99
CA ASP A 132 3.99 15.95 6.51
C ASP A 132 3.62 16.36 7.95
N LYS A 133 2.34 16.60 8.20
CA LYS A 133 1.84 16.89 9.56
C LYS A 133 2.14 15.74 10.53
N GLU A 134 1.99 14.49 10.08
CA GLU A 134 2.34 13.34 10.93
C GLU A 134 3.84 13.30 11.23
N LEU A 135 4.70 13.65 10.26
CA LEU A 135 6.14 13.75 10.48
C LEU A 135 6.47 14.78 11.55
N ALA A 136 5.83 15.96 11.51
CA ALA A 136 6.03 17.02 12.46
C ALA A 136 5.52 16.71 13.87
N THR A 137 4.39 15.99 14.00
CA THR A 137 3.62 15.94 15.26
C THR A 137 3.51 14.58 15.91
N THR A 138 3.70 13.49 15.16
CA THR A 138 3.51 12.15 15.71
C THR A 138 4.78 11.66 16.41
N PRO A 139 4.70 11.24 17.69
CA PRO A 139 5.85 10.74 18.43
C PRO A 139 6.46 9.48 17.78
N LEU A 140 7.79 9.39 17.80
CA LEU A 140 8.55 8.28 17.23
C LEU A 140 8.04 6.85 17.62
N PRO A 141 7.62 6.59 18.89
CA PRO A 141 7.05 5.28 19.22
C PRO A 141 5.79 4.91 18.45
N GLN A 142 4.96 5.89 18.07
CA GLN A 142 3.76 5.64 17.27
C GLN A 142 4.13 5.35 15.82
N TRP A 143 5.11 6.07 15.25
CA TRP A 143 5.68 5.76 13.95
C TRP A 143 6.25 4.34 13.90
N LYS A 144 7.00 3.94 14.94
CA LYS A 144 7.54 2.58 15.05
C LYS A 144 6.44 1.52 15.04
N ALA A 145 5.37 1.71 15.80
CA ALA A 145 4.23 0.78 15.82
C ALA A 145 3.55 0.70 14.44
N TYR A 146 3.31 1.84 13.79
CA TYR A 146 2.73 1.91 12.46
C TYR A 146 3.60 1.20 11.40
N LEU A 147 4.90 1.50 11.36
CA LEU A 147 5.80 0.87 10.40
C LEU A 147 6.00 -0.63 10.66
N GLN A 148 6.08 -1.04 11.93
CA GLN A 148 6.15 -2.47 12.31
C GLN A 148 4.90 -3.21 11.84
N TRP A 149 3.71 -2.61 12.01
CA TRP A 149 2.48 -3.17 11.49
C TRP A 149 2.54 -3.41 9.98
N HIS A 150 2.92 -2.41 9.20
CA HIS A 150 3.00 -2.55 7.75
C HIS A 150 4.02 -3.60 7.29
N VAL A 151 5.15 -3.72 7.99
CA VAL A 151 6.12 -4.80 7.72
C VAL A 151 5.52 -6.17 8.04
N LEU A 152 4.86 -6.34 9.19
CA LEU A 152 4.20 -7.59 9.57
C LEU A 152 3.09 -7.97 8.59
N ASN A 153 2.25 -7.01 8.23
CA ASN A 153 1.14 -7.22 7.30
C ASN A 153 1.64 -7.62 5.90
N ALA A 154 2.65 -6.94 5.38
CA ALA A 154 3.25 -7.25 4.08
C ALA A 154 3.94 -8.63 4.06
N ALA A 155 4.55 -9.05 5.17
CA ALA A 155 5.24 -10.32 5.28
C ALA A 155 4.32 -11.50 5.67
N ALA A 156 3.08 -11.26 6.09
CA ALA A 156 2.21 -12.22 6.76
C ALA A 156 2.09 -13.57 6.04
N ASP A 157 1.91 -13.57 4.72
CA ASP A 157 1.77 -14.80 3.91
C ASP A 157 3.08 -15.61 3.77
N SER A 158 4.21 -14.99 4.10
CA SER A 158 5.54 -15.60 4.04
C SER A 158 6.08 -16.00 5.42
N LEU A 159 5.38 -15.66 6.50
CA LEU A 159 5.75 -16.01 7.86
C LEU A 159 5.27 -17.42 8.26
N SER A 160 5.42 -17.77 9.54
CA SER A 160 4.98 -19.07 10.06
C SER A 160 3.46 -19.23 10.00
N GLN A 161 2.98 -20.47 10.05
CA GLN A 161 1.57 -20.83 9.88
C GLN A 161 0.58 -19.99 10.69
N PRO A 162 0.81 -19.66 11.97
CA PRO A 162 -0.12 -18.82 12.73
C PRO A 162 -0.36 -17.43 12.11
N PHE A 163 0.68 -16.79 11.53
CA PHE A 163 0.53 -15.50 10.83
C PHE A 163 -0.28 -15.64 9.56
N VAL A 164 -0.01 -16.69 8.78
CA VAL A 164 -0.75 -16.98 7.55
C VAL A 164 -2.23 -17.22 7.83
N GLU A 165 -2.55 -17.97 8.89
CA GLU A 165 -3.92 -18.27 9.30
C GLU A 165 -4.65 -17.01 9.78
N GLU A 166 -3.99 -16.19 10.60
CA GLU A 166 -4.57 -14.92 11.07
C GLU A 166 -4.79 -13.95 9.91
N ASN A 167 -3.80 -13.81 9.00
CA ASN A 167 -3.95 -12.99 7.81
C ASN A 167 -5.12 -13.47 6.94
N PHE A 168 -5.26 -14.77 6.73
CA PHE A 168 -6.38 -15.34 6.00
C PHE A 168 -7.72 -15.13 6.72
N ALA A 169 -7.77 -15.24 8.03
CA ALA A 169 -9.00 -15.04 8.79
C ALA A 169 -9.58 -13.65 8.61
N PHE A 170 -8.73 -12.62 8.56
CA PHE A 170 -9.17 -11.24 8.31
C PHE A 170 -9.30 -10.94 6.81
N ASN A 171 -8.19 -10.98 6.07
CA ASN A 171 -8.16 -10.52 4.67
C ASN A 171 -8.86 -11.49 3.71
N GLY A 172 -8.72 -12.80 3.92
CA GLY A 172 -9.35 -13.82 3.08
C GLY A 172 -10.80 -14.07 3.47
N LYS A 173 -11.03 -14.56 4.69
CA LYS A 173 -12.35 -15.02 5.10
C LYS A 173 -13.33 -13.89 5.35
N PHE A 174 -12.92 -12.90 6.15
CA PHE A 174 -13.83 -11.81 6.55
C PHE A 174 -14.02 -10.78 5.44
N LEU A 175 -12.94 -10.24 4.85
CA LEU A 175 -13.07 -9.17 3.86
C LEU A 175 -13.51 -9.66 2.48
N THR A 176 -13.03 -10.83 2.02
CA THR A 176 -13.31 -11.33 0.65
C THR A 176 -14.28 -12.50 0.60
N GLY A 177 -14.69 -13.08 1.74
CA GLY A 177 -15.60 -14.21 1.81
C GLY A 177 -14.99 -15.55 1.37
N ALA A 178 -13.67 -15.66 1.28
CA ALA A 178 -13.00 -16.90 0.91
C ALA A 178 -13.26 -18.00 1.96
N THR A 179 -13.62 -19.19 1.52
CA THR A 179 -13.98 -20.31 2.42
C THR A 179 -12.79 -21.08 2.94
N GLN A 180 -11.70 -21.12 2.16
CA GLN A 180 -10.48 -21.85 2.51
C GLN A 180 -9.22 -21.17 1.95
N ILE A 181 -8.11 -21.37 2.67
CA ILE A 181 -6.81 -20.87 2.24
C ILE A 181 -6.29 -21.69 1.05
N LYS A 182 -5.65 -21.02 0.10
CA LYS A 182 -4.99 -21.72 -1.02
C LYS A 182 -3.90 -22.66 -0.52
N PRO A 183 -3.72 -23.85 -1.12
CA PRO A 183 -2.61 -24.75 -0.79
C PRO A 183 -1.25 -24.03 -0.85
N ARG A 184 -0.32 -24.43 0.03
CA ARG A 184 1.01 -23.78 0.12
C ARG A 184 1.73 -23.71 -1.23
N TRP A 185 1.75 -24.80 -2.01
CA TRP A 185 2.42 -24.82 -3.30
C TRP A 185 1.90 -23.74 -4.26
N LYS A 186 0.57 -23.50 -4.25
CA LYS A 186 -0.06 -22.50 -5.10
C LYS A 186 0.31 -21.07 -4.63
N ARG A 187 0.32 -20.82 -3.34
CA ARG A 187 0.77 -19.54 -2.75
C ARG A 187 2.25 -19.26 -3.07
N CYS A 188 3.09 -20.28 -3.00
CA CYS A 188 4.51 -20.17 -3.35
C CYS A 188 4.69 -19.88 -4.85
N ALA A 189 3.93 -20.53 -5.72
CA ALA A 189 3.98 -20.26 -7.16
C ALA A 189 3.54 -18.81 -7.48
N GLU A 190 2.44 -18.34 -6.87
CA GLU A 190 1.97 -16.97 -7.02
C GLU A 190 2.99 -15.94 -6.49
N ALA A 191 3.63 -16.20 -5.34
CA ALA A 191 4.68 -15.34 -4.81
C ALA A 191 5.92 -15.30 -5.72
N THR A 192 6.29 -16.42 -6.31
CA THR A 192 7.39 -16.49 -7.30
C THR A 192 7.06 -15.66 -8.54
N ASP A 193 5.84 -15.77 -9.06
CA ASP A 193 5.38 -14.99 -10.20
C ASP A 193 5.40 -13.48 -9.90
N GLN A 194 4.91 -13.08 -8.74
CA GLN A 194 4.90 -11.67 -8.33
C GLN A 194 6.31 -11.07 -8.14
N GLN A 195 7.26 -11.84 -7.62
CA GLN A 195 8.59 -11.32 -7.28
C GLN A 195 9.63 -11.53 -8.38
N LEU A 196 9.48 -12.58 -9.18
CA LEU A 196 10.43 -13.00 -10.23
C LEU A 196 9.78 -13.08 -11.62
N GLY A 197 8.58 -12.51 -11.79
CA GLY A 197 7.77 -12.63 -13.00
C GLY A 197 8.51 -12.20 -14.27
N GLU A 198 9.28 -11.12 -14.22
CA GLU A 198 10.07 -10.65 -15.37
C GLU A 198 11.14 -11.69 -15.78
N ALA A 199 11.87 -12.25 -14.81
CA ALA A 199 12.87 -13.27 -15.08
C ALA A 199 12.23 -14.60 -15.55
N LEU A 200 11.13 -14.99 -14.94
CA LEU A 200 10.34 -16.16 -15.32
C LEU A 200 9.73 -15.97 -16.71
N GLY A 201 9.23 -14.76 -17.00
CA GLY A 201 8.65 -14.37 -18.28
C GLY A 201 9.60 -14.56 -19.45
N GLN A 202 10.88 -14.24 -19.27
CA GLN A 202 11.91 -14.48 -20.31
C GLN A 202 11.98 -15.97 -20.66
N LYS A 203 12.02 -16.85 -19.65
CA LYS A 203 12.08 -18.32 -19.87
C LYS A 203 10.78 -18.88 -20.44
N TYR A 204 9.65 -18.32 -20.05
CA TYR A 204 8.36 -18.67 -20.62
C TYR A 204 8.28 -18.32 -22.10
N VAL A 205 8.71 -17.11 -22.49
CA VAL A 205 8.73 -16.64 -23.87
C VAL A 205 9.67 -17.47 -24.72
N GLU A 206 10.89 -17.74 -24.26
CA GLU A 206 11.86 -18.62 -24.96
C GLU A 206 11.24 -19.98 -25.30
N LYS A 207 10.43 -20.55 -24.40
CA LYS A 207 9.89 -21.91 -24.54
C LYS A 207 8.55 -21.99 -25.25
N TYR A 208 7.66 -21.02 -25.01
CA TYR A 208 6.25 -21.13 -25.38
C TYR A 208 5.76 -20.03 -26.34
N PHE A 209 6.59 -19.04 -26.65
CA PHE A 209 6.25 -17.95 -27.55
C PHE A 209 7.22 -17.85 -28.72
N PRO A 210 7.07 -18.70 -29.75
CA PRO A 210 8.00 -18.77 -30.87
C PRO A 210 7.99 -17.47 -31.70
N PRO A 211 9.10 -17.19 -32.45
CA PRO A 211 9.25 -15.96 -33.22
C PRO A 211 8.11 -15.68 -34.21
N GLU A 212 7.50 -16.71 -34.78
CA GLU A 212 6.37 -16.59 -35.70
C GLU A 212 5.12 -16.05 -35.02
N ALA A 213 4.90 -16.40 -33.75
CA ALA A 213 3.79 -15.85 -32.97
C ALA A 213 4.00 -14.37 -32.66
N LYS A 214 5.24 -13.97 -32.36
CA LYS A 214 5.61 -12.56 -32.16
C LYS A 214 5.43 -11.75 -33.44
N ALA A 215 5.88 -12.26 -34.58
CA ALA A 215 5.72 -11.60 -35.87
C ALA A 215 4.24 -11.34 -36.19
N ARG A 216 3.37 -12.37 -36.05
CA ARG A 216 1.93 -12.21 -36.25
C ARG A 216 1.29 -11.15 -35.36
N MET A 217 1.71 -11.03 -34.10
CA MET A 217 1.16 -10.01 -33.21
C MET A 217 1.60 -8.59 -33.61
N GLN A 218 2.77 -8.44 -34.25
CA GLN A 218 3.23 -7.15 -34.75
C GLN A 218 2.55 -6.72 -36.05
N GLU A 219 2.01 -7.66 -36.80
CA GLU A 219 1.25 -7.40 -38.03
C GLU A 219 -0.22 -7.04 -37.76
N MET A 220 -0.74 -7.30 -36.56
CA MET A 220 -2.13 -6.98 -36.12
C MET A 220 -2.24 -5.56 -35.59
#